data_dee963a40da4815f09b6258a456cf251
#
_entry.id   dee963a40da4815f09b6258a456cf251
#
_cell.length_a   1.000
_cell.length_b   1.000
_cell.length_c   1.000
_cell.angle_alpha   90.00
_cell.angle_beta   90.00
_cell.angle_gamma   90.00
#
_symmetry.space_group_name_H-M   'P 1'
#
loop_
_entity.id
_entity.type
_entity.pdbx_description
1 polymer ?
#
loop_
_entity_poly.entity_id
_entity_poly.type
_entity_poly.pdbx_seq_one_letter_code
_entity_poly.pdbx_strand_id
1 'polypeptide(L)'
;SGSGIDVATAVAGGVISIEPSADDRGPRTKDLAWPRDLHMLAIWSGHSASTPAMLARLQNYREQQAEACADHMAQLGNIAVQSLSAWQQEDVAAMLAALDRYASALQQLDQDADIGIYRGGHAAMRAIARAHGAVYKPSGAGGGDFGIALAASGQLLDAVARDFSNRGYTCLEAGLCAPGLTVTSGAQPR
;
A
#
# COMPACT_ATOMS: atom_id res chain seq x y z
N SER A 1 -15.21 -10.66 6.22
CA SER A 1 -14.16 -10.27 7.18
C SER A 1 -12.99 -9.69 6.39
N GLY A 2 -12.43 -8.57 6.84
CA GLY A 2 -11.24 -7.94 6.24
C GLY A 2 -9.95 -8.70 6.58
N SER A 3 -8.81 -8.25 6.02
CA SER A 3 -7.49 -8.82 6.29
C SER A 3 -7.00 -8.63 7.73
N GLY A 4 -7.61 -7.70 8.49
CA GLY A 4 -7.16 -7.32 9.83
C GLY A 4 -5.88 -6.47 9.88
N ILE A 5 -5.31 -6.13 8.72
CA ILE A 5 -4.09 -5.31 8.62
C ILE A 5 -4.32 -3.92 9.20
N ASP A 6 -5.46 -3.32 8.93
CA ASP A 6 -5.90 -2.03 9.44
C ASP A 6 -6.00 -2.04 10.98
N VAL A 7 -6.60 -3.08 11.53
CA VAL A 7 -6.69 -3.26 12.99
C VAL A 7 -5.30 -3.46 13.61
N ALA A 8 -4.47 -4.33 13.03
CA ALA A 8 -3.11 -4.58 13.51
C ALA A 8 -2.27 -3.30 13.52
N THR A 9 -2.35 -2.49 12.43
CA THR A 9 -1.64 -1.22 12.34
C THR A 9 -2.17 -0.19 13.32
N ALA A 10 -3.49 -0.09 13.52
CA ALA A 10 -4.08 0.83 14.49
C ALA A 10 -3.70 0.48 15.94
N VAL A 11 -3.53 -0.80 16.25
CA VAL A 11 -3.09 -1.25 17.59
C VAL A 11 -1.61 -1.00 17.81
N ALA A 12 -0.77 -1.36 16.84
CA ALA A 12 0.68 -1.21 16.96
C ALA A 12 1.14 0.25 16.83
N GLY A 13 0.49 1.02 15.95
CA GLY A 13 0.95 2.34 15.52
C GLY A 13 2.13 2.26 14.56
N GLY A 14 2.60 3.42 14.10
CA GLY A 14 3.77 3.54 13.24
C GLY A 14 3.67 2.75 11.94
N VAL A 15 4.78 2.13 11.57
CA VAL A 15 4.88 1.23 10.40
C VAL A 15 5.20 -0.17 10.88
N ILE A 16 4.50 -1.14 10.37
CA ILE A 16 4.70 -2.55 10.75
C ILE A 16 4.85 -3.43 9.52
N SER A 17 5.67 -4.45 9.62
CA SER A 17 5.58 -5.62 8.74
C SER A 17 4.60 -6.62 9.33
N ILE A 18 3.84 -7.28 8.45
CA ILE A 18 2.87 -8.32 8.85
C ILE A 18 3.20 -9.59 8.09
N GLU A 19 3.51 -10.63 8.83
CA GLU A 19 3.73 -11.96 8.28
C GLU A 19 2.52 -12.85 8.59
N PRO A 20 1.89 -13.46 7.58
CA PRO A 20 0.85 -14.44 7.81
C PRO A 20 1.38 -15.57 8.71
N SER A 21 0.59 -15.98 9.69
CA SER A 21 0.91 -17.16 10.51
C SER A 21 0.04 -18.32 10.08
N ALA A 22 0.64 -19.51 10.03
CA ALA A 22 -0.11 -20.75 9.77
C ALA A 22 -0.79 -21.30 11.05
N ASP A 23 -0.52 -20.72 12.21
CA ASP A 23 -1.09 -21.11 13.48
C ASP A 23 -2.23 -20.16 13.91
N ASP A 24 -3.08 -20.62 14.84
CA ASP A 24 -4.25 -19.87 15.34
C ASP A 24 -3.89 -18.63 16.19
N ARG A 25 -2.60 -18.29 16.33
CA ARG A 25 -2.13 -17.13 17.10
C ARG A 25 -2.24 -15.81 16.33
N GLY A 26 -2.70 -15.86 15.09
CA GLY A 26 -2.81 -14.68 14.22
C GLY A 26 -1.49 -14.24 13.58
N PRO A 27 -1.52 -13.19 12.75
CA PRO A 27 -0.35 -12.72 12.03
C PRO A 27 0.72 -12.17 12.98
N ARG A 28 1.99 -12.39 12.65
CA ARG A 28 3.11 -11.79 13.37
C ARG A 28 3.35 -10.38 12.85
N THR A 29 3.49 -9.44 13.77
CA THR A 29 3.83 -8.06 13.45
C THR A 29 5.22 -7.72 13.96
N LYS A 30 5.94 -6.87 13.22
CA LYS A 30 7.23 -6.32 13.64
C LYS A 30 7.26 -4.83 13.29
N ASP A 31 7.64 -4.01 14.26
CA ASP A 31 7.79 -2.57 14.07
C ASP A 31 8.94 -2.28 13.10
N LEU A 32 8.71 -1.31 12.22
CA LEU A 32 9.67 -0.82 11.27
C LEU A 32 9.86 0.69 11.47
N ALA A 33 11.13 1.14 11.48
CA ALA A 33 11.41 2.57 11.44
C ALA A 33 11.07 3.14 10.04
N TRP A 34 10.55 4.36 9.99
CA TRP A 34 10.40 5.08 8.73
C TRP A 34 11.77 5.62 8.30
N PRO A 35 12.27 5.29 7.10
CA PRO A 35 13.55 5.79 6.62
C PRO A 35 13.53 7.31 6.44
N ARG A 36 14.61 7.98 6.87
CA ARG A 36 14.68 9.46 6.88
C ARG A 36 14.48 10.09 5.51
N ASP A 37 15.06 9.46 4.47
CA ASP A 37 15.05 9.97 3.11
C ASP A 37 13.93 9.38 2.26
N LEU A 38 12.94 8.75 2.89
CA LEU A 38 11.72 8.29 2.22
C LEU A 38 10.58 9.25 2.52
N HIS A 39 10.02 9.82 1.48
CA HIS A 39 8.88 10.73 1.56
C HIS A 39 7.63 10.09 0.99
N MET A 40 6.47 10.40 1.55
CA MET A 40 5.18 9.85 1.14
C MET A 40 4.14 10.95 0.99
N LEU A 41 3.32 10.82 -0.05
CA LEU A 41 2.14 11.64 -0.28
C LEU A 41 0.93 10.70 -0.42
N ALA A 42 -0.14 10.95 0.32
CA ALA A 42 -1.41 10.27 0.17
C ALA A 42 -2.33 11.08 -0.76
N ILE A 43 -2.97 10.41 -1.72
CA ILE A 43 -3.83 11.04 -2.71
C ILE A 43 -5.19 10.37 -2.72
N TRP A 44 -6.26 11.15 -2.55
CA TRP A 44 -7.63 10.69 -2.69
C TRP A 44 -8.02 10.60 -4.17
N SER A 45 -8.55 9.43 -4.57
CA SER A 45 -8.90 9.17 -5.97
C SER A 45 -10.19 9.84 -6.43
N GLY A 46 -11.00 10.34 -5.51
CA GLY A 46 -12.34 10.87 -5.80
C GLY A 46 -13.44 9.80 -5.87
N HIS A 47 -13.11 8.54 -5.72
CA HIS A 47 -14.02 7.41 -5.82
C HIS A 47 -13.90 6.49 -4.61
N SER A 48 -14.98 5.80 -4.25
CA SER A 48 -14.96 4.76 -3.23
C SER A 48 -14.81 3.38 -3.87
N ALA A 49 -14.07 2.49 -3.22
CA ALA A 49 -13.85 1.12 -3.65
C ALA A 49 -14.85 0.14 -3.03
N SER A 50 -15.09 -0.98 -3.72
CA SER A 50 -15.85 -2.13 -3.20
C SER A 50 -14.95 -3.35 -3.07
N THR A 51 -14.29 -3.50 -1.95
CA THR A 51 -13.41 -4.65 -1.65
C THR A 51 -14.10 -6.01 -1.87
N PRO A 52 -15.36 -6.23 -1.45
CA PRO A 52 -16.02 -7.52 -1.68
C PRO A 52 -16.15 -7.88 -3.17
N ALA A 53 -16.48 -6.91 -4.03
CA ALA A 53 -16.60 -7.15 -5.47
C ALA A 53 -15.23 -7.50 -6.10
N MET A 54 -14.15 -6.87 -5.65
CA MET A 54 -12.79 -7.14 -6.12
C MET A 54 -12.32 -8.53 -5.67
N LEU A 55 -12.57 -8.91 -4.43
CA LEU A 55 -12.27 -10.25 -3.92
C LEU A 55 -13.02 -11.35 -4.69
N ALA A 56 -14.29 -11.11 -5.05
CA ALA A 56 -15.06 -12.07 -5.85
C ALA A 56 -14.44 -12.27 -7.25
N ARG A 57 -13.96 -11.21 -7.89
CA ARG A 57 -13.26 -11.30 -9.20
C ARG A 57 -11.93 -12.06 -9.09
N LEU A 58 -11.13 -11.77 -8.07
CA LEU A 58 -9.90 -12.50 -7.81
C LEU A 58 -10.16 -13.99 -7.55
N GLN A 59 -11.21 -14.31 -6.79
CA GLN A 59 -11.62 -15.69 -6.53
C GLN A 59 -12.01 -16.40 -7.83
N ASN A 60 -12.81 -15.75 -8.67
CA ASN A 60 -13.21 -16.28 -9.97
C ASN A 60 -11.99 -16.52 -10.88
N TYR A 61 -11.05 -15.58 -10.93
CA TYR A 61 -9.80 -15.75 -11.66
C TYR A 61 -9.00 -16.94 -11.15
N ARG A 62 -8.88 -17.09 -9.85
CA ARG A 62 -8.18 -18.23 -9.22
C ARG A 62 -8.84 -19.57 -9.57
N GLU A 63 -10.16 -19.63 -9.68
CA GLU A 63 -10.89 -20.85 -10.06
C GLU A 63 -10.72 -21.21 -11.54
N GLN A 64 -10.63 -20.21 -12.40
CA GLN A 64 -10.50 -20.41 -13.85
C GLN A 64 -9.06 -20.56 -14.33
N GLN A 65 -8.10 -19.93 -13.65
CA GLN A 65 -6.70 -19.80 -14.03
C GLN A 65 -5.78 -20.03 -12.82
N ALA A 66 -5.89 -21.20 -12.19
CA ALA A 66 -5.25 -21.48 -10.90
C ALA A 66 -3.71 -21.34 -10.95
N GLU A 67 -3.06 -21.83 -12.01
CA GLU A 67 -1.61 -21.76 -12.19
C GLU A 67 -1.16 -20.31 -12.38
N ALA A 68 -1.76 -19.58 -13.30
CA ALA A 68 -1.43 -18.17 -13.55
C ALA A 68 -1.66 -17.30 -12.31
N CYS A 69 -2.75 -17.56 -11.56
CA CYS A 69 -3.00 -16.86 -10.29
C CYS A 69 -1.91 -17.20 -9.25
N ALA A 70 -1.47 -18.43 -9.15
CA ALA A 70 -0.39 -18.84 -8.24
C ALA A 70 0.93 -18.16 -8.60
N ASP A 71 1.26 -18.04 -9.89
CA ASP A 71 2.47 -17.37 -10.37
C ASP A 71 2.45 -15.88 -10.01
N HIS A 72 1.33 -15.18 -10.22
CA HIS A 72 1.18 -13.79 -9.80
C HIS A 72 1.36 -13.62 -8.30
N MET A 73 0.75 -14.49 -7.48
CA MET A 73 0.88 -14.43 -6.02
C MET A 73 2.31 -14.69 -5.57
N ALA A 74 3.00 -15.65 -6.17
CA ALA A 74 4.41 -15.96 -5.89
C ALA A 74 5.32 -14.77 -6.27
N GLN A 75 5.09 -14.16 -7.43
CA GLN A 75 5.84 -12.97 -7.86
C GLN A 75 5.65 -11.82 -6.89
N LEU A 76 4.42 -11.48 -6.53
CA LEU A 76 4.11 -10.41 -5.56
C LEU A 76 4.73 -10.70 -4.19
N GLY A 77 4.65 -11.95 -3.72
CA GLY A 77 5.24 -12.37 -2.46
C GLY A 77 6.77 -12.21 -2.46
N ASN A 78 7.44 -12.64 -3.51
CA ASN A 78 8.89 -12.49 -3.65
C ASN A 78 9.33 -11.02 -3.65
N ILE A 79 8.60 -10.14 -4.35
CA ILE A 79 8.91 -8.70 -4.37
C ILE A 79 8.63 -8.08 -2.99
N ALA A 80 7.58 -8.49 -2.28
CA ALA A 80 7.29 -8.01 -0.94
C ALA A 80 8.41 -8.34 0.05
N VAL A 81 8.97 -9.56 -0.01
CA VAL A 81 10.14 -9.96 0.80
C VAL A 81 11.37 -9.09 0.47
N GLN A 82 11.63 -8.82 -0.82
CA GLN A 82 12.72 -7.92 -1.24
C GLN A 82 12.50 -6.49 -0.73
N SER A 83 11.27 -6.00 -0.79
CA SER A 83 10.90 -4.67 -0.27
C SER A 83 11.15 -4.57 1.23
N LEU A 84 10.77 -5.60 1.99
CA LEU A 84 11.00 -5.65 3.44
C LEU A 84 12.49 -5.71 3.77
N SER A 85 13.29 -6.48 3.02
CA SER A 85 14.74 -6.54 3.19
C SER A 85 15.39 -5.18 2.96
N ALA A 86 15.03 -4.49 1.87
CA ALA A 86 15.52 -3.14 1.59
C ALA A 86 15.11 -2.14 2.67
N TRP A 87 13.87 -2.27 3.21
CA TRP A 87 13.39 -1.46 4.32
C TRP A 87 14.24 -1.64 5.58
N GLN A 88 14.54 -2.89 5.95
CA GLN A 88 15.36 -3.22 7.13
C GLN A 88 16.80 -2.74 7.01
N GLN A 89 17.29 -2.57 5.78
CA GLN A 89 18.63 -2.03 5.48
C GLN A 89 18.63 -0.51 5.30
N GLU A 90 17.48 0.14 5.40
CA GLU A 90 17.27 1.57 5.14
C GLU A 90 17.74 2.00 3.73
N ASP A 91 17.79 1.05 2.79
CA ASP A 91 18.15 1.33 1.39
C ASP A 91 16.93 1.86 0.62
N VAL A 92 16.73 3.17 0.67
CA VAL A 92 15.59 3.86 0.04
C VAL A 92 15.56 3.63 -1.48
N ALA A 93 16.69 3.57 -2.14
CA ALA A 93 16.73 3.34 -3.59
C ALA A 93 16.24 1.92 -3.94
N ALA A 94 16.72 0.90 -3.23
CA ALA A 94 16.27 -0.47 -3.40
C ALA A 94 14.79 -0.64 -3.02
N MET A 95 14.33 0.06 -1.97
CA MET A 95 12.91 0.08 -1.58
C MET A 95 12.02 0.63 -2.69
N LEU A 96 12.34 1.82 -3.21
CA LEU A 96 11.55 2.44 -4.28
C LEU A 96 11.55 1.57 -5.54
N ALA A 97 12.70 0.99 -5.91
CA ALA A 97 12.78 0.08 -7.04
C ALA A 97 11.93 -1.19 -6.82
N ALA A 98 11.94 -1.78 -5.62
CA ALA A 98 11.11 -2.94 -5.30
C ALA A 98 9.61 -2.59 -5.30
N LEU A 99 9.23 -1.43 -4.75
CA LEU A 99 7.84 -0.97 -4.74
C LEU A 99 7.31 -0.65 -6.16
N ASP A 100 8.15 -0.11 -7.08
CA ASP A 100 7.72 0.10 -8.48
C ASP A 100 7.54 -1.25 -9.20
N ARG A 101 8.42 -2.24 -8.94
CA ARG A 101 8.22 -3.61 -9.45
C ARG A 101 6.94 -4.23 -8.89
N TYR A 102 6.67 -4.06 -7.58
CA TYR A 102 5.43 -4.54 -6.96
C TYR A 102 4.20 -3.91 -7.60
N ALA A 103 4.20 -2.58 -7.77
CA ALA A 103 3.11 -1.87 -8.41
C ALA A 103 2.90 -2.31 -9.87
N SER A 104 3.98 -2.65 -10.58
CA SER A 104 3.91 -3.17 -11.96
C SER A 104 3.33 -4.58 -12.00
N ALA A 105 3.79 -5.47 -11.11
CA ALA A 105 3.27 -6.84 -11.00
C ALA A 105 1.80 -6.87 -10.56
N LEU A 106 1.42 -5.98 -9.63
CA LEU A 106 0.04 -5.82 -9.19
C LEU A 106 -0.86 -5.32 -10.32
N GLN A 107 -0.37 -4.41 -11.17
CA GLN A 107 -1.10 -3.93 -12.32
C GLN A 107 -1.25 -5.01 -13.39
N GLN A 108 -0.25 -5.89 -13.58
CA GLN A 108 -0.35 -7.02 -14.48
C GLN A 108 -1.41 -8.02 -14.01
N LEU A 109 -1.39 -8.39 -12.72
CA LEU A 109 -2.45 -9.22 -12.13
C LEU A 109 -3.84 -8.59 -12.33
N ASP A 110 -3.96 -7.27 -12.12
CA ASP A 110 -5.22 -6.55 -12.31
C ASP A 110 -5.74 -6.63 -13.74
N GLN A 111 -4.84 -6.53 -14.74
CA GLN A 111 -5.17 -6.65 -16.16
C GLN A 111 -5.60 -8.08 -16.54
N ASP A 112 -4.88 -9.10 -16.07
CA ASP A 112 -5.12 -10.49 -16.41
C ASP A 112 -6.39 -11.04 -15.71
N ALA A 113 -6.66 -10.58 -14.50
CA ALA A 113 -7.78 -11.03 -13.68
C ALA A 113 -9.01 -10.10 -13.69
N ASP A 114 -8.92 -8.94 -14.32
CA ASP A 114 -9.96 -7.90 -14.36
C ASP A 114 -10.53 -7.52 -12.98
N ILE A 115 -9.64 -7.48 -11.96
CA ILE A 115 -10.05 -7.22 -10.57
C ILE A 115 -10.58 -5.80 -10.41
N GLY A 116 -9.94 -4.83 -11.06
CA GLY A 116 -10.26 -3.41 -10.99
C GLY A 116 -9.43 -2.65 -9.95
N ILE A 117 -8.24 -3.15 -9.60
CA ILE A 117 -7.32 -2.51 -8.62
C ILE A 117 -6.90 -1.12 -9.09
N TYR A 118 -6.60 -0.97 -10.38
CA TYR A 118 -6.17 0.30 -10.97
C TYR A 118 -7.32 1.13 -11.57
N ARG A 119 -8.58 0.73 -11.39
CA ARG A 119 -9.77 1.56 -11.69
C ARG A 119 -9.88 2.74 -10.71
N GLY A 120 -10.93 3.55 -10.83
CA GLY A 120 -11.16 4.69 -9.93
C GLY A 120 -10.03 5.73 -9.95
N GLY A 121 -9.39 5.95 -11.11
CA GLY A 121 -8.35 6.96 -11.27
C GLY A 121 -6.92 6.48 -10.99
N HIS A 122 -6.71 5.31 -10.37
CA HIS A 122 -5.37 4.85 -9.96
C HIS A 122 -4.38 4.69 -11.13
N ALA A 123 -4.84 4.26 -12.31
CA ALA A 123 -3.96 4.17 -13.48
C ALA A 123 -3.45 5.55 -13.93
N ALA A 124 -4.32 6.56 -13.94
CA ALA A 124 -3.95 7.94 -14.27
C ALA A 124 -3.01 8.52 -13.18
N MET A 125 -3.31 8.31 -11.91
CA MET A 125 -2.47 8.77 -10.80
C MET A 125 -1.08 8.14 -10.86
N ARG A 126 -0.97 6.84 -11.19
CA ARG A 126 0.33 6.19 -11.40
C ARG A 126 1.12 6.83 -12.54
N ALA A 127 0.47 7.12 -13.65
CA ALA A 127 1.12 7.77 -14.78
C ALA A 127 1.66 9.16 -14.42
N ILE A 128 0.88 9.97 -13.67
CA ILE A 128 1.29 11.29 -13.18
C ILE A 128 2.53 11.16 -12.27
N ALA A 129 2.47 10.31 -11.23
CA ALA A 129 3.58 10.14 -10.30
C ALA A 129 4.86 9.69 -11.01
N ARG A 130 4.77 8.71 -11.92
CA ARG A 130 5.91 8.22 -12.70
C ARG A 130 6.52 9.27 -13.62
N ALA A 131 5.72 10.15 -14.19
CA ALA A 131 6.24 11.26 -15.03
C ALA A 131 7.17 12.20 -14.24
N HIS A 132 7.01 12.27 -12.93
CA HIS A 132 7.88 13.02 -12.01
C HIS A 132 8.98 12.16 -11.38
N GLY A 133 9.06 10.86 -11.67
CA GLY A 133 10.03 9.94 -11.07
C GLY A 133 9.63 9.42 -9.68
N ALA A 134 8.39 9.58 -9.26
CA ALA A 134 7.86 8.98 -8.04
C ALA A 134 7.28 7.59 -8.29
N VAL A 135 7.36 6.73 -7.28
CA VAL A 135 6.68 5.43 -7.26
C VAL A 135 5.26 5.64 -6.77
N TYR A 136 4.30 4.98 -7.40
CA TYR A 136 2.89 5.04 -7.00
C TYR A 136 2.25 3.67 -6.93
N LYS A 137 1.44 3.45 -5.91
CA LYS A 137 0.54 2.28 -5.82
C LYS A 137 -0.78 2.65 -5.13
N PRO A 138 -1.88 1.96 -5.44
CA PRO A 138 -3.09 2.01 -4.63
C PRO A 138 -2.79 1.62 -3.18
N SER A 139 -3.46 2.27 -2.23
CA SER A 139 -3.47 1.90 -0.82
C SER A 139 -4.66 0.98 -0.55
N GLY A 140 -4.46 -0.09 0.20
CA GLY A 140 -5.51 -1.08 0.44
C GLY A 140 -5.84 -1.91 -0.81
N ALA A 141 -7.12 -2.18 -1.03
CA ALA A 141 -7.60 -3.02 -2.13
C ALA A 141 -7.46 -2.37 -3.51
N GLY A 142 -7.34 -1.07 -3.60
CA GLY A 142 -7.42 -0.31 -4.85
C GLY A 142 -8.86 -0.12 -5.32
N GLY A 143 -9.03 0.22 -6.60
CA GLY A 143 -10.34 0.44 -7.21
C GLY A 143 -11.01 1.77 -6.85
N GLY A 144 -10.39 2.54 -6.00
CA GLY A 144 -10.81 3.81 -5.44
C GLY A 144 -10.09 4.11 -4.14
N ASP A 145 -10.67 4.96 -3.30
CA ASP A 145 -10.11 5.41 -2.03
C ASP A 145 -8.75 6.09 -2.22
N PHE A 146 -7.74 5.72 -1.47
CA PHE A 146 -6.43 6.36 -1.49
C PHE A 146 -5.41 5.61 -2.32
N GLY A 147 -4.49 6.38 -2.91
CA GLY A 147 -3.21 5.89 -3.38
C GLY A 147 -2.07 6.58 -2.64
N ILE A 148 -0.89 6.02 -2.70
CA ILE A 148 0.33 6.59 -2.14
C ILE A 148 1.38 6.79 -3.22
N ALA A 149 2.00 7.97 -3.22
CA ALA A 149 3.20 8.26 -3.99
C ALA A 149 4.40 8.34 -3.04
N LEU A 150 5.52 7.77 -3.45
CA LEU A 150 6.74 7.65 -2.65
C LEU A 150 7.94 8.13 -3.47
N ALA A 151 8.86 8.84 -2.83
CA ALA A 151 10.09 9.30 -3.45
C ALA A 151 11.21 9.50 -2.41
N ALA A 152 12.46 9.55 -2.86
CA ALA A 152 13.63 9.88 -2.05
C ALA A 152 13.81 11.40 -1.83
N SER A 153 12.91 12.24 -2.34
CA SER A 153 13.00 13.69 -2.24
C SER A 153 11.64 14.33 -1.98
N GLY A 154 11.55 15.12 -0.92
CA GLY A 154 10.35 15.92 -0.62
C GLY A 154 10.03 16.91 -1.74
N GLN A 155 11.03 17.57 -2.33
CA GLN A 155 10.83 18.50 -3.45
C GLN A 155 10.19 17.82 -4.68
N LEU A 156 10.54 16.56 -4.94
CA LEU A 156 9.93 15.77 -5.99
C LEU A 156 8.44 15.54 -5.68
N LEU A 157 8.11 15.15 -4.45
CA LEU A 157 6.71 14.96 -4.05
C LEU A 157 5.90 16.27 -4.04
N ASP A 158 6.52 17.42 -3.76
CA ASP A 158 5.87 18.72 -3.90
C ASP A 158 5.48 19.01 -5.36
N ALA A 159 6.34 18.62 -6.32
CA ALA A 159 6.01 18.75 -7.74
C ALA A 159 4.88 17.79 -8.15
N VAL A 160 4.90 16.56 -7.64
CA VAL A 160 3.84 15.57 -7.82
C VAL A 160 2.52 16.08 -7.23
N ALA A 161 2.53 16.61 -6.01
CA ALA A 161 1.34 17.15 -5.33
C ALA A 161 0.70 18.32 -6.12
N ARG A 162 1.53 19.23 -6.65
CA ARG A 162 1.04 20.32 -7.50
C ARG A 162 0.37 19.82 -8.77
N ASP A 163 0.95 18.83 -9.45
CA ASP A 163 0.35 18.27 -10.67
C ASP A 163 -0.97 17.55 -10.36
N PHE A 164 -1.04 16.78 -9.27
CA PHE A 164 -2.28 16.17 -8.79
C PHE A 164 -3.35 17.23 -8.49
N SER A 165 -3.00 18.27 -7.74
CA SER A 165 -3.92 19.35 -7.37
C SER A 165 -4.44 20.10 -8.60
N ASN A 166 -3.59 20.36 -9.60
CA ASN A 166 -3.97 21.01 -10.86
C ASN A 166 -4.96 20.15 -11.69
N ARG A 167 -4.96 18.84 -11.47
CA ARG A 167 -5.88 17.88 -12.12
C ARG A 167 -7.10 17.57 -11.26
N GLY A 168 -7.28 18.24 -10.12
CA GLY A 168 -8.45 18.12 -9.25
C GLY A 168 -8.39 16.97 -8.26
N TYR A 169 -7.23 16.31 -8.07
CA TYR A 169 -7.05 15.32 -7.00
C TYR A 169 -6.79 16.01 -5.66
N THR A 170 -7.24 15.39 -4.58
CA THR A 170 -6.98 15.86 -3.22
C THR A 170 -5.75 15.15 -2.66
N CYS A 171 -4.71 15.92 -2.38
CA CYS A 171 -3.52 15.44 -1.67
C CYS A 171 -3.67 15.65 -0.17
N LEU A 172 -3.27 14.66 0.63
CA LEU A 172 -3.27 14.73 2.08
C LEU A 172 -1.85 14.63 2.61
N GLU A 173 -1.48 15.55 3.48
CA GLU A 173 -0.31 15.40 4.33
C GLU A 173 -0.69 14.46 5.48
N ALA A 174 -0.29 13.21 5.36
CA ALA A 174 -0.50 12.24 6.43
C ALA A 174 0.65 12.32 7.43
N GLY A 175 0.32 12.51 8.70
CA GLY A 175 1.30 12.31 9.78
C GLY A 175 1.72 10.86 9.82
N LEU A 176 3.01 10.60 9.53
CA LEU A 176 3.57 9.26 9.60
C LEU A 176 3.93 8.90 11.04
N CYS A 177 3.88 7.62 11.36
CA CYS A 177 4.32 7.11 12.66
C CYS A 177 3.49 7.63 13.87
N ALA A 178 2.17 7.75 13.71
CA ALA A 178 1.30 8.00 14.85
C ALA A 178 1.41 6.86 15.89
N PRO A 179 1.33 7.16 17.20
CA PRO A 179 1.34 6.13 18.23
C PRO A 179 0.13 5.21 18.08
N GLY A 180 0.32 3.94 18.43
CA GLY A 180 -0.75 2.95 18.45
C GLY A 180 -1.75 3.17 19.58
N LEU A 181 -2.62 2.20 19.79
CA LEU A 181 -3.64 2.22 20.83
C LEU A 181 -2.99 2.31 22.22
N THR A 182 -3.34 3.36 22.96
CA THR A 182 -2.94 3.52 24.37
C THR A 182 -4.12 3.28 25.28
N VAL A 183 -3.95 2.40 26.27
CA VAL A 183 -4.96 2.19 27.32
C VAL A 183 -4.51 2.92 28.58
N THR A 184 -5.24 3.97 28.95
CA THR A 184 -5.04 4.63 30.24
C THR A 184 -5.98 4.02 31.28
N SER A 185 -5.46 3.35 32.30
CA SER A 185 -6.25 2.99 33.46
C SER A 185 -6.59 4.24 34.25
N GLY A 186 -7.84 4.70 34.17
CA GLY A 186 -8.35 5.74 35.04
C GLY A 186 -8.29 5.24 36.49
N ALA A 187 -7.41 5.79 37.33
CA ALA A 187 -7.53 5.64 38.76
C ALA A 187 -8.86 6.29 39.18
N GLN A 188 -9.82 5.49 39.64
CA GLN A 188 -11.00 6.05 40.32
C GLN A 188 -10.49 6.80 41.55
N PRO A 189 -10.81 8.08 41.72
CA PRO A 189 -10.55 8.77 42.98
C PRO A 189 -11.36 8.06 44.09
N ARG A 190 -10.70 7.72 45.18
CA ARG A 190 -11.31 7.22 46.40
C ARG A 190 -12.11 8.32 47.07
#